data_4c5aea4f20efe433a79c75427709bbdf
#
_entry.id   4c5aea4f20efe433a79c75427709bbdf
#
_cell.length_a   1.000
_cell.length_b   1.000
_cell.length_c   1.000
_cell.angle_alpha   90.00
_cell.angle_beta   90.00
_cell.angle_gamma   90.00
#
_symmetry.space_group_name_H-M   'P 1'
#
loop_
_entity.id
_entity.type
_entity.pdbx_description
1 polymer ?
#
loop_
_entity_poly.entity_id
_entity_poly.type
_entity_poly.pdbx_seq_one_letter_code
_entity_poly.pdbx_strand_id
1 'polypeptide(L)'
;MSDSKRNTIGKFGLLSLTFAAVFSFNNVINNNIEIGLASAPMFFLATIFYFIPFCLIIAEFVSLNKNSEAGVYAWVKSSLGGRWAFISAYTYWFVNLFFFTSLLPRVIAYASYAFLGYEYILTPVATTALSMVLFAFATYVSTNGAKMLGPITSVTSSLMLLLTLSYILLAGTALVGGVQPADPITVEAMIPDFSWAFLGITTWIFMAAGGAESVAVYVNDVKGGSKSFVKVIIVAGIFIGVLYSIASLLINVFVHSDTLKYTGGSVQVFEGLAAYFGLPEILMNRFVGLVSFTAMFGSLLMWTATPVKIFFSEIPAGIFGKKTVELNENGVPARAAWIQYLIVLPLMVIPTLGSNTAQDLMNTVINMTAAASMLPPLFIMLAYLNLRLKLDHLPREFKMGSRTTGIAVVSVLIAIFSVGFLASTFPTGADIMTIVFYNVGGILIFLGFAWWKYNRYEASLSAEARAKEAQPAAQVAMQTP
;
A
#
# COMPACT_ATOMS: atom_id res chain seq x y z
N MET A 1 29.17 8.50 -3.73
CA MET A 1 28.38 9.66 -3.23
C MET A 1 28.77 9.91 -1.78
N SER A 2 29.11 11.15 -1.41
CA SER A 2 29.70 11.49 -0.11
C SER A 2 28.74 11.22 1.06
N ASP A 3 29.27 10.78 2.19
CA ASP A 3 28.59 10.49 3.47
C ASP A 3 27.75 11.65 4.04
N SER A 4 27.88 12.86 3.49
CA SER A 4 27.20 14.07 3.98
C SER A 4 25.69 14.16 3.65
N LYS A 5 25.13 13.26 2.82
CA LYS A 5 23.70 13.25 2.47
C LYS A 5 22.86 12.21 3.24
N ARG A 6 23.50 11.32 3.99
CA ARG A 6 22.84 10.30 4.82
C ARG A 6 22.49 10.92 6.19
N ASN A 7 21.40 10.47 6.80
CA ASN A 7 20.87 10.93 8.11
C ASN A 7 20.13 12.28 8.09
N THR A 8 19.27 12.49 7.12
CA THR A 8 18.45 13.72 7.01
C THR A 8 17.09 13.59 7.70
N ILE A 9 16.54 12.38 7.81
CA ILE A 9 15.20 12.11 8.35
C ILE A 9 15.27 11.94 9.87
N GLY A 10 14.65 12.85 10.61
CA GLY A 10 14.47 12.72 12.07
C GLY A 10 13.35 11.74 12.42
N LYS A 11 13.23 11.40 13.72
CA LYS A 11 12.19 10.49 14.23
C LYS A 11 10.77 10.93 13.87
N PHE A 12 10.47 12.22 14.00
CA PHE A 12 9.17 12.78 13.64
C PHE A 12 8.92 12.70 12.12
N GLY A 13 9.91 12.99 11.30
CA GLY A 13 9.80 12.83 9.84
C GLY A 13 9.53 11.39 9.43
N LEU A 14 10.18 10.40 10.06
CA LEU A 14 9.92 8.98 9.83
C LEU A 14 8.52 8.57 10.26
N LEU A 15 8.05 9.05 11.42
CA LEU A 15 6.68 8.81 11.89
C LEU A 15 5.66 9.39 10.91
N SER A 16 5.87 10.62 10.44
CA SER A 16 4.99 11.27 9.44
C SER A 16 4.98 10.51 8.11
N LEU A 17 6.14 10.05 7.63
CA LEU A 17 6.23 9.24 6.42
C LEU A 17 5.49 7.90 6.59
N THR A 18 5.64 7.25 7.74
CA THR A 18 4.93 6.00 8.04
C THR A 18 3.44 6.22 8.09
N PHE A 19 3.01 7.30 8.73
CA PHE A 19 1.60 7.67 8.78
C PHE A 19 1.03 7.93 7.37
N ALA A 20 1.75 8.70 6.54
CA ALA A 20 1.35 8.97 5.15
C ALA A 20 1.25 7.71 4.29
N ALA A 21 2.13 6.75 4.53
CA ALA A 21 2.19 5.51 3.75
C ALA A 21 1.07 4.53 4.13
N VAL A 22 0.65 4.52 5.40
CA VAL A 22 -0.22 3.47 5.95
C VAL A 22 -1.62 4.01 6.24
N PHE A 23 -1.73 5.19 6.88
CA PHE A 23 -3.02 5.69 7.35
C PHE A 23 -3.80 6.43 6.27
N SER A 24 -5.06 6.04 6.09
CA SER A 24 -6.04 6.78 5.30
C SER A 24 -7.42 6.70 5.96
N PHE A 25 -8.08 7.84 6.16
CA PHE A 25 -9.45 7.86 6.67
C PHE A 25 -10.42 7.13 5.74
N ASN A 26 -10.16 7.14 4.43
CA ASN A 26 -10.94 6.35 3.47
C ASN A 26 -10.78 4.83 3.67
N ASN A 27 -9.66 4.36 4.20
CA ASN A 27 -9.53 2.94 4.55
C ASN A 27 -10.45 2.56 5.70
N VAL A 28 -10.68 3.48 6.68
CA VAL A 28 -11.68 3.29 7.73
C VAL A 28 -13.06 3.12 7.12
N ILE A 29 -13.45 4.04 6.23
CA ILE A 29 -14.74 4.01 5.52
C ILE A 29 -14.91 2.71 4.73
N ASN A 30 -13.93 2.40 3.85
CA ASN A 30 -14.01 1.25 2.97
C ASN A 30 -14.15 -0.08 3.74
N ASN A 31 -13.36 -0.25 4.81
CA ASN A 31 -13.46 -1.47 5.61
C ASN A 31 -14.73 -1.52 6.45
N ASN A 32 -15.26 -0.36 6.86
CA ASN A 32 -16.54 -0.31 7.55
C ASN A 32 -17.72 -0.66 6.62
N ILE A 33 -17.69 -0.25 5.34
CA ILE A 33 -18.67 -0.68 4.32
C ILE A 33 -18.67 -2.21 4.20
N GLU A 34 -17.50 -2.85 4.22
CA GLU A 34 -17.35 -4.29 4.00
C GLU A 34 -17.77 -5.15 5.18
N ILE A 35 -17.41 -4.74 6.41
CA ILE A 35 -17.58 -5.56 7.62
C ILE A 35 -18.16 -4.80 8.83
N GLY A 36 -18.68 -3.60 8.62
CA GLY A 36 -19.30 -2.80 9.69
C GLY A 36 -18.34 -2.54 10.85
N LEU A 37 -18.89 -2.58 12.07
CA LEU A 37 -18.14 -2.36 13.31
C LEU A 37 -17.06 -3.42 13.60
N ALA A 38 -17.12 -4.59 12.98
CA ALA A 38 -16.05 -5.60 13.09
C ALA A 38 -14.71 -5.08 12.55
N SER A 39 -14.70 -4.03 11.71
CA SER A 39 -13.49 -3.37 11.23
C SER A 39 -12.62 -2.82 12.37
N ALA A 40 -13.22 -2.35 13.46
CA ALA A 40 -12.51 -1.77 14.61
C ALA A 40 -11.55 -2.76 15.29
N PRO A 41 -11.99 -3.92 15.82
CA PRO A 41 -11.08 -4.91 16.39
C PRO A 41 -10.17 -5.52 15.33
N MET A 42 -10.61 -5.67 14.06
CA MET A 42 -9.78 -6.25 13.02
C MET A 42 -8.58 -5.36 12.66
N PHE A 43 -8.71 -4.04 12.65
CA PHE A 43 -7.55 -3.14 12.50
C PHE A 43 -6.55 -3.28 13.64
N PHE A 44 -7.03 -3.43 14.86
CA PHE A 44 -6.15 -3.63 16.01
C PHE A 44 -5.39 -4.96 15.91
N LEU A 45 -6.09 -6.04 15.58
CA LEU A 45 -5.49 -7.35 15.35
C LEU A 45 -4.51 -7.34 14.17
N ALA A 46 -4.86 -6.71 13.04
CA ALA A 46 -3.96 -6.56 11.90
C ALA A 46 -2.69 -5.78 12.28
N THR A 47 -2.80 -4.77 13.13
CA THR A 47 -1.62 -4.04 13.62
C THR A 47 -0.68 -4.93 14.42
N ILE A 48 -1.20 -5.70 15.37
CA ILE A 48 -0.39 -6.55 16.25
C ILE A 48 0.14 -7.79 15.51
N PHE A 49 -0.70 -8.47 14.76
CA PHE A 49 -0.38 -9.76 14.16
C PHE A 49 0.18 -9.68 12.75
N TYR A 50 0.05 -8.55 12.07
CA TYR A 50 0.61 -8.36 10.73
C TYR A 50 1.57 -7.17 10.67
N PHE A 51 1.10 -5.94 10.87
CA PHE A 51 1.89 -4.73 10.58
C PHE A 51 3.21 -4.69 11.37
N ILE A 52 3.15 -4.84 12.69
CA ILE A 52 4.37 -4.80 13.54
C ILE A 52 5.33 -5.93 13.19
N PRO A 53 4.92 -7.22 13.15
CA PRO A 53 5.81 -8.30 12.75
C PRO A 53 6.39 -8.12 11.34
N PHE A 54 5.61 -7.65 10.37
CA PHE A 54 6.08 -7.41 9.02
C PHE A 54 7.11 -6.26 8.97
N CYS A 55 6.89 -5.19 9.72
CA CYS A 55 7.89 -4.13 9.89
C CYS A 55 9.21 -4.64 10.48
N LEU A 56 9.15 -5.57 11.44
CA LEU A 56 10.36 -6.17 12.03
C LEU A 56 11.09 -7.07 11.03
N ILE A 57 10.38 -7.81 10.19
CA ILE A 57 10.94 -8.58 9.07
C ILE A 57 11.70 -7.64 8.12
N ILE A 58 11.05 -6.55 7.72
CA ILE A 58 11.65 -5.54 6.84
C ILE A 58 12.89 -4.91 7.50
N ALA A 59 12.81 -4.53 8.77
CA ALA A 59 13.93 -3.96 9.50
C ALA A 59 15.13 -4.90 9.57
N GLU A 60 14.89 -6.21 9.69
CA GLU A 60 15.95 -7.21 9.64
C GLU A 60 16.60 -7.31 8.27
N PHE A 61 15.81 -7.30 7.18
CA PHE A 61 16.34 -7.25 5.82
C PHE A 61 17.14 -5.97 5.54
N VAL A 62 16.64 -4.83 6.00
CA VAL A 62 17.34 -3.56 5.87
C VAL A 62 18.70 -3.62 6.58
N SER A 63 18.75 -4.18 7.79
CA SER A 63 20.00 -4.31 8.54
C SER A 63 21.01 -5.27 7.88
N LEU A 64 20.52 -6.20 7.05
CA LEU A 64 21.34 -7.10 6.24
C LEU A 64 21.86 -6.41 4.96
N ASN A 65 21.05 -5.53 4.35
CA ASN A 65 21.29 -4.93 3.03
C ASN A 65 21.57 -3.42 3.12
N LYS A 66 22.53 -3.01 3.98
CA LYS A 66 22.84 -1.59 4.29
C LYS A 66 23.19 -0.70 3.10
N ASN A 67 23.67 -1.28 2.00
CA ASN A 67 24.11 -0.55 0.82
C ASN A 67 23.08 -0.54 -0.32
N SER A 68 21.90 -1.12 -0.09
CA SER A 68 20.83 -1.18 -1.08
C SER A 68 19.97 0.09 -1.03
N GLU A 69 19.64 0.64 -2.20
CA GLU A 69 18.78 1.81 -2.34
C GLU A 69 17.30 1.44 -2.55
N ALA A 70 16.99 0.23 -3.02
CA ALA A 70 15.64 -0.23 -3.28
C ALA A 70 15.31 -1.49 -2.48
N GLY A 71 14.22 -1.44 -1.74
CA GLY A 71 13.89 -2.41 -0.72
C GLY A 71 13.63 -3.83 -1.21
N VAL A 72 12.51 -4.06 -1.90
CA VAL A 72 11.96 -5.41 -2.14
C VAL A 72 12.90 -6.30 -2.96
N TYR A 73 13.48 -5.78 -4.04
CA TYR A 73 14.40 -6.54 -4.88
C TYR A 73 15.62 -7.03 -4.11
N ALA A 74 16.31 -6.12 -3.42
CA ALA A 74 17.50 -6.46 -2.66
C ALA A 74 17.23 -7.42 -1.50
N TRP A 75 16.13 -7.23 -0.78
CA TRP A 75 15.76 -8.10 0.33
C TRP A 75 15.51 -9.55 -0.13
N VAL A 76 14.71 -9.71 -1.19
CA VAL A 76 14.42 -11.04 -1.72
C VAL A 76 15.66 -11.65 -2.38
N LYS A 77 16.49 -10.84 -3.09
CA LYS A 77 17.75 -11.28 -3.69
C LYS A 77 18.74 -11.78 -2.65
N SER A 78 18.81 -11.12 -1.50
CA SER A 78 19.74 -11.50 -0.42
C SER A 78 19.50 -12.91 0.13
N SER A 79 18.31 -13.44 -0.07
CA SER A 79 17.88 -14.76 0.44
C SER A 79 17.53 -15.78 -0.64
N LEU A 80 16.77 -15.39 -1.67
CA LEU A 80 16.21 -16.32 -2.67
C LEU A 80 16.86 -16.19 -4.07
N GLY A 81 17.80 -15.26 -4.25
CA GLY A 81 18.47 -15.02 -5.54
C GLY A 81 17.67 -14.12 -6.49
N GLY A 82 18.27 -13.80 -7.65
CA GLY A 82 17.81 -12.74 -8.55
C GLY A 82 16.46 -13.00 -9.20
N ARG A 83 16.14 -14.27 -9.53
CA ARG A 83 14.85 -14.62 -10.17
C ARG A 83 13.66 -14.28 -9.29
N TRP A 84 13.66 -14.72 -8.04
CA TRP A 84 12.58 -14.46 -7.10
C TRP A 84 12.53 -13.00 -6.69
N ALA A 85 13.68 -12.34 -6.61
CA ALA A 85 13.77 -10.90 -6.39
C ALA A 85 13.08 -10.12 -7.50
N PHE A 86 13.33 -10.49 -8.76
CA PHE A 86 12.69 -9.85 -9.90
C PHE A 86 11.18 -10.06 -9.90
N ILE A 87 10.71 -11.30 -9.69
CA ILE A 87 9.27 -11.60 -9.66
C ILE A 87 8.58 -10.82 -8.53
N SER A 88 9.18 -10.78 -7.34
CA SER A 88 8.63 -10.04 -6.20
C SER A 88 8.52 -8.55 -6.46
N ALA A 89 9.58 -7.91 -6.94
CA ALA A 89 9.60 -6.49 -7.24
C ALA A 89 8.68 -6.14 -8.43
N TYR A 90 8.61 -7.00 -9.45
CA TYR A 90 7.67 -6.87 -10.57
C TYR A 90 6.22 -6.93 -10.08
N THR A 91 5.90 -7.91 -9.21
CA THR A 91 4.57 -8.05 -8.63
C THR A 91 4.17 -6.80 -7.87
N TYR A 92 5.08 -6.25 -7.06
CA TYR A 92 4.86 -5.00 -6.32
C TYR A 92 4.51 -3.82 -7.24
N TRP A 93 5.28 -3.65 -8.33
CA TRP A 93 5.04 -2.58 -9.29
C TRP A 93 3.73 -2.78 -10.07
N PHE A 94 3.51 -4.00 -10.58
CA PHE A 94 2.40 -4.29 -11.49
C PHE A 94 1.03 -4.13 -10.81
N VAL A 95 0.85 -4.63 -9.58
CA VAL A 95 -0.44 -4.51 -8.88
C VAL A 95 -0.84 -3.04 -8.63
N ASN A 96 0.14 -2.16 -8.49
CA ASN A 96 -0.11 -0.74 -8.33
C ASN A 96 -0.60 -0.03 -9.60
N LEU A 97 -0.42 -0.62 -10.79
CA LEU A 97 -0.92 -0.02 -12.04
C LEU A 97 -2.45 0.12 -12.04
N PHE A 98 -3.13 -0.85 -11.47
CA PHE A 98 -4.61 -0.84 -11.40
C PHE A 98 -5.13 0.07 -10.30
N PHE A 99 -4.35 0.31 -9.26
CA PHE A 99 -4.73 1.22 -8.17
C PHE A 99 -5.03 2.64 -8.65
N PHE A 100 -4.34 3.11 -9.68
CA PHE A 100 -4.56 4.45 -10.24
C PHE A 100 -5.94 4.64 -10.84
N THR A 101 -6.58 3.58 -11.37
CA THR A 101 -7.92 3.66 -11.95
C THR A 101 -9.00 3.97 -10.90
N SER A 102 -8.76 3.62 -9.65
CA SER A 102 -9.65 3.95 -8.53
C SER A 102 -9.23 5.22 -7.78
N LEU A 103 -7.94 5.51 -7.71
CA LEU A 103 -7.41 6.66 -6.96
C LEU A 103 -7.71 7.98 -7.65
N LEU A 104 -7.48 8.07 -8.97
CA LEU A 104 -7.61 9.33 -9.71
C LEU A 104 -9.05 9.89 -9.73
N PRO A 105 -10.10 9.09 -9.99
CA PRO A 105 -11.48 9.58 -9.87
C PRO A 105 -11.81 10.10 -8.46
N ARG A 106 -11.29 9.47 -7.41
CA ARG A 106 -11.48 9.94 -6.03
C ARG A 106 -10.81 11.30 -5.78
N VAL A 107 -9.61 11.52 -6.32
CA VAL A 107 -8.96 12.86 -6.25
C VAL A 107 -9.86 13.93 -6.85
N ILE A 108 -10.48 13.65 -8.01
CA ILE A 108 -11.39 14.56 -8.70
C ILE A 108 -12.66 14.80 -7.87
N ALA A 109 -13.26 13.75 -7.32
CA ALA A 109 -14.46 13.87 -6.49
C ALA A 109 -14.20 14.73 -5.24
N TYR A 110 -13.09 14.49 -4.53
CA TYR A 110 -12.74 15.34 -3.38
C TYR A 110 -12.36 16.77 -3.77
N ALA A 111 -11.82 16.99 -4.96
CA ALA A 111 -11.63 18.35 -5.47
C ALA A 111 -12.98 19.06 -5.65
N SER A 112 -14.03 18.38 -6.15
CA SER A 112 -15.35 18.98 -6.27
C SER A 112 -15.94 19.38 -4.91
N TYR A 113 -15.85 18.53 -3.89
CA TYR A 113 -16.23 18.90 -2.54
C TYR A 113 -15.43 20.09 -2.00
N ALA A 114 -14.11 20.12 -2.22
CA ALA A 114 -13.25 21.20 -1.76
C ALA A 114 -13.64 22.57 -2.35
N PHE A 115 -13.93 22.64 -3.63
CA PHE A 115 -14.18 23.89 -4.34
C PHE A 115 -15.66 24.26 -4.39
N LEU A 116 -16.56 23.29 -4.55
CA LEU A 116 -18.00 23.50 -4.73
C LEU A 116 -18.80 23.28 -3.43
N GLY A 117 -18.32 22.41 -2.53
CA GLY A 117 -19.03 22.00 -1.32
C GLY A 117 -20.01 20.85 -1.52
N TYR A 118 -20.02 20.25 -2.72
CA TYR A 118 -20.81 19.07 -3.07
C TYR A 118 -20.11 18.25 -4.14
N GLU A 119 -20.53 17.00 -4.30
CA GLU A 119 -20.00 16.11 -5.34
C GLU A 119 -20.53 16.55 -6.72
N TYR A 120 -19.62 16.96 -7.59
CA TYR A 120 -19.95 17.23 -8.99
C TYR A 120 -19.61 16.00 -9.83
N ILE A 121 -20.62 15.30 -10.31
CA ILE A 121 -20.47 14.09 -11.11
C ILE A 121 -20.14 14.46 -12.55
N LEU A 122 -18.90 14.29 -12.93
CA LEU A 122 -18.43 14.41 -14.31
C LEU A 122 -18.87 13.19 -15.14
N THR A 123 -19.02 13.39 -16.45
CA THR A 123 -19.19 12.24 -17.36
C THR A 123 -17.97 11.31 -17.30
N PRO A 124 -18.12 10.00 -17.56
CA PRO A 124 -16.99 9.06 -17.56
C PRO A 124 -15.82 9.52 -18.44
N VAL A 125 -16.12 10.08 -19.61
CA VAL A 125 -15.10 10.62 -20.54
C VAL A 125 -14.36 11.80 -19.93
N ALA A 126 -15.07 12.75 -19.33
CA ALA A 126 -14.46 13.92 -18.69
C ALA A 126 -13.62 13.52 -17.47
N THR A 127 -14.11 12.58 -16.64
CA THR A 127 -13.37 12.02 -15.50
C THR A 127 -12.08 11.37 -15.97
N THR A 128 -12.12 10.57 -17.03
CA THR A 128 -10.94 9.90 -17.59
C THR A 128 -9.95 10.91 -18.17
N ALA A 129 -10.40 11.88 -18.95
CA ALA A 129 -9.51 12.91 -19.51
C ALA A 129 -8.81 13.70 -18.41
N LEU A 130 -9.54 14.13 -17.37
CA LEU A 130 -8.96 14.83 -16.23
C LEU A 130 -8.02 13.94 -15.42
N SER A 131 -8.35 12.65 -15.25
CA SER A 131 -7.48 11.65 -14.60
C SER A 131 -6.16 11.50 -15.35
N MET A 132 -6.17 11.45 -16.69
CA MET A 132 -4.95 11.37 -17.51
C MET A 132 -4.05 12.60 -17.30
N VAL A 133 -4.64 13.80 -17.26
CA VAL A 133 -3.89 15.04 -17.02
C VAL A 133 -3.30 15.06 -15.61
N LEU A 134 -4.08 14.70 -14.61
CA LEU A 134 -3.61 14.62 -13.22
C LEU A 134 -2.49 13.58 -13.06
N PHE A 135 -2.61 12.45 -13.73
CA PHE A 135 -1.58 11.41 -13.67
C PHE A 135 -0.30 11.81 -14.42
N ALA A 136 -0.41 12.52 -15.55
CA ALA A 136 0.74 13.11 -16.22
C ALA A 136 1.48 14.10 -15.30
N PHE A 137 0.72 14.97 -14.62
CA PHE A 137 1.27 15.91 -13.66
C PHE A 137 1.94 15.19 -12.47
N ALA A 138 1.27 14.20 -11.88
CA ALA A 138 1.83 13.39 -10.80
C ALA A 138 3.10 12.66 -11.23
N THR A 139 3.12 12.11 -12.45
CA THR A 139 4.31 11.47 -13.03
C THR A 139 5.46 12.46 -13.17
N TYR A 140 5.20 13.65 -13.71
CA TYR A 140 6.21 14.70 -13.82
C TYR A 140 6.77 15.08 -12.43
N VAL A 141 5.90 15.34 -11.45
CA VAL A 141 6.31 15.66 -10.08
C VAL A 141 7.13 14.53 -9.45
N SER A 142 6.74 13.28 -9.67
CA SER A 142 7.43 12.11 -9.12
C SER A 142 8.87 11.99 -9.63
N THR A 143 9.17 12.46 -10.84
CA THR A 143 10.53 12.47 -11.39
C THR A 143 11.48 13.45 -10.71
N ASN A 144 10.96 14.38 -9.90
CA ASN A 144 11.76 15.30 -9.09
C ASN A 144 12.22 14.70 -7.75
N GLY A 145 11.81 13.47 -7.44
CA GLY A 145 12.30 12.70 -6.32
C GLY A 145 11.87 13.19 -4.93
N ALA A 146 12.56 12.69 -3.90
CA ALA A 146 12.19 12.88 -2.50
C ALA A 146 12.17 14.34 -2.01
N LYS A 147 12.89 15.24 -2.68
CA LYS A 147 12.94 16.68 -2.31
C LYS A 147 11.57 17.33 -2.40
N MET A 148 10.78 16.95 -3.40
CA MET A 148 9.44 17.52 -3.62
C MET A 148 8.36 16.71 -2.91
N LEU A 149 8.50 15.39 -2.83
CA LEU A 149 7.54 14.50 -2.20
C LEU A 149 7.50 14.65 -0.67
N GLY A 150 8.64 14.81 -0.01
CA GLY A 150 8.74 14.85 1.45
C GLY A 150 7.91 15.96 2.12
N PRO A 151 8.06 17.23 1.73
CA PRO A 151 7.23 18.32 2.28
C PRO A 151 5.74 18.13 2.02
N ILE A 152 5.35 17.71 0.81
CA ILE A 152 3.95 17.48 0.45
C ILE A 152 3.35 16.40 1.33
N THR A 153 4.02 15.24 1.45
CA THR A 153 3.53 14.12 2.27
C THR A 153 3.43 14.49 3.75
N SER A 154 4.34 15.31 4.27
CA SER A 154 4.29 15.77 5.66
C SER A 154 3.09 16.67 5.95
N VAL A 155 2.78 17.61 5.05
CA VAL A 155 1.61 18.48 5.18
C VAL A 155 0.32 17.67 5.07
N THR A 156 0.20 16.84 4.06
CA THR A 156 -1.02 16.02 3.81
C THR A 156 -1.28 15.05 4.95
N SER A 157 -0.24 14.41 5.50
CA SER A 157 -0.34 13.53 6.66
C SER A 157 -0.83 14.27 7.91
N SER A 158 -0.27 15.45 8.15
CA SER A 158 -0.67 16.27 9.32
C SER A 158 -2.12 16.70 9.23
N LEU A 159 -2.57 17.13 8.05
CA LEU A 159 -3.97 17.50 7.81
C LEU A 159 -4.90 16.30 7.99
N MET A 160 -4.55 15.12 7.47
CA MET A 160 -5.34 13.90 7.61
C MET A 160 -5.41 13.44 9.07
N LEU A 161 -4.30 13.55 9.82
CA LEU A 161 -4.27 13.25 11.25
C LEU A 161 -5.19 14.19 12.03
N LEU A 162 -5.10 15.50 11.77
CA LEU A 162 -5.98 16.51 12.40
C LEU A 162 -7.45 16.26 12.09
N LEU A 163 -7.78 15.95 10.82
CA LEU A 163 -9.14 15.61 10.42
C LEU A 163 -9.66 14.39 11.20
N THR A 164 -8.85 13.32 11.27
CA THR A 164 -9.23 12.09 11.97
C THR A 164 -9.40 12.31 13.47
N LEU A 165 -8.47 13.04 14.10
CA LEU A 165 -8.58 13.35 15.52
C LEU A 165 -9.78 14.25 15.81
N SER A 166 -10.07 15.25 14.98
CA SER A 166 -11.25 16.08 15.13
C SER A 166 -12.54 15.27 15.01
N TYR A 167 -12.59 14.33 14.04
CA TYR A 167 -13.72 13.41 13.93
C TYR A 167 -13.91 12.56 15.20
N ILE A 168 -12.83 11.92 15.68
CA ILE A 168 -12.87 11.08 16.89
C ILE A 168 -13.35 11.88 18.11
N LEU A 169 -12.82 13.08 18.27
CA LEU A 169 -13.20 13.94 19.40
C LEU A 169 -14.68 14.37 19.32
N LEU A 170 -15.12 14.83 18.17
CA LEU A 170 -16.48 15.32 17.99
C LEU A 170 -17.52 14.19 18.03
N ALA A 171 -17.26 13.05 17.38
CA ALA A 171 -18.14 11.90 17.42
C ALA A 171 -18.17 11.29 18.85
N GLY A 172 -17.01 11.24 19.52
CA GLY A 172 -16.93 10.81 20.92
C GLY A 172 -17.71 11.73 21.87
N THR A 173 -17.62 13.06 21.72
CA THR A 173 -18.41 14.01 22.51
C THR A 173 -19.91 13.88 22.26
N ALA A 174 -20.32 13.63 21.02
CA ALA A 174 -21.72 13.38 20.68
C ALA A 174 -22.27 12.12 21.34
N LEU A 175 -21.50 11.03 21.37
CA LEU A 175 -21.87 9.80 22.08
C LEU A 175 -22.02 10.05 23.58
N VAL A 176 -21.07 10.73 24.23
CA VAL A 176 -21.16 11.10 25.65
C VAL A 176 -22.36 12.03 25.89
N GLY A 177 -22.71 12.85 24.92
CA GLY A 177 -23.90 13.72 24.91
C GLY A 177 -25.21 12.99 24.72
N GLY A 178 -25.23 11.67 24.58
CA GLY A 178 -26.43 10.83 24.49
C GLY A 178 -26.94 10.58 23.08
N VAL A 179 -26.13 10.86 22.03
CA VAL A 179 -26.49 10.48 20.67
C VAL A 179 -26.59 8.96 20.57
N GLN A 180 -27.69 8.48 20.02
CA GLN A 180 -27.82 7.07 19.70
C GLN A 180 -27.07 6.80 18.37
N PRO A 181 -26.07 5.91 18.34
CA PRO A 181 -25.35 5.59 17.11
C PRO A 181 -26.31 5.03 16.05
N ALA A 182 -26.05 5.36 14.77
CA ALA A 182 -26.81 4.82 13.65
C ALA A 182 -26.70 3.28 13.62
N ASP A 183 -25.51 2.73 13.78
CA ASP A 183 -25.32 1.29 14.04
C ASP A 183 -25.01 1.07 15.51
N PRO A 184 -25.74 0.16 16.20
CA PRO A 184 -25.54 -0.10 17.63
C PRO A 184 -24.12 -0.59 17.93
N ILE A 185 -23.42 0.07 18.85
CA ILE A 185 -22.08 -0.31 19.27
C ILE A 185 -22.20 -1.45 20.30
N THR A 186 -22.28 -2.68 19.82
CA THR A 186 -22.37 -3.89 20.64
C THR A 186 -21.20 -4.83 20.41
N VAL A 187 -20.94 -5.71 21.38
CA VAL A 187 -19.88 -6.72 21.24
C VAL A 187 -20.16 -7.65 20.06
N GLU A 188 -21.43 -8.01 19.86
CA GLU A 188 -21.86 -8.87 18.75
C GLU A 188 -21.55 -8.24 17.40
N ALA A 189 -21.79 -6.93 17.23
CA ALA A 189 -21.49 -6.20 16.00
C ALA A 189 -19.97 -6.08 15.72
N MET A 190 -19.14 -6.23 16.74
CA MET A 190 -17.69 -6.21 16.62
C MET A 190 -17.08 -7.58 16.31
N ILE A 191 -17.83 -8.67 16.47
CA ILE A 191 -17.35 -10.02 16.16
C ILE A 191 -17.64 -10.30 14.68
N PRO A 192 -16.60 -10.51 13.82
CA PRO A 192 -16.83 -10.82 12.44
C PRO A 192 -17.41 -12.22 12.27
N ASP A 193 -18.22 -12.41 11.25
CA ASP A 193 -18.58 -13.74 10.77
C ASP A 193 -17.35 -14.35 10.05
N PHE A 194 -16.67 -15.29 10.71
CA PHE A 194 -15.48 -15.97 10.18
C PHE A 194 -15.82 -16.93 9.02
N SER A 195 -16.61 -16.45 8.07
CA SER A 195 -16.93 -17.14 6.83
C SER A 195 -15.77 -17.08 5.83
N TRP A 196 -15.84 -17.91 4.79
CA TRP A 196 -14.88 -17.85 3.69
C TRP A 196 -14.90 -16.49 2.97
N ALA A 197 -16.06 -15.87 2.83
CA ALA A 197 -16.21 -14.53 2.29
C ALA A 197 -15.46 -13.50 3.14
N PHE A 198 -15.62 -13.55 4.46
CA PHE A 198 -14.91 -12.67 5.39
C PHE A 198 -13.37 -12.83 5.27
N LEU A 199 -12.86 -14.06 5.12
CA LEU A 199 -11.43 -14.30 4.95
C LEU A 199 -10.89 -13.63 3.66
N GLY A 200 -11.70 -13.56 2.60
CA GLY A 200 -11.39 -12.77 1.40
C GLY A 200 -11.34 -11.27 1.69
N ILE A 201 -12.29 -10.75 2.46
CA ILE A 201 -12.35 -9.33 2.84
C ILE A 201 -11.17 -8.92 3.73
N THR A 202 -10.61 -9.84 4.53
CA THR A 202 -9.43 -9.54 5.36
C THR A 202 -8.23 -9.05 4.56
N THR A 203 -8.18 -9.35 3.24
CA THR A 203 -7.13 -8.81 2.35
C THR A 203 -7.15 -7.28 2.29
N TRP A 204 -8.33 -6.67 2.34
CA TRP A 204 -8.48 -5.21 2.36
C TRP A 204 -7.95 -4.59 3.65
N ILE A 205 -8.15 -5.28 4.79
CA ILE A 205 -7.60 -4.86 6.08
C ILE A 205 -6.07 -4.93 6.06
N PHE A 206 -5.49 -6.01 5.50
CA PHE A 206 -4.05 -6.14 5.37
C PHE A 206 -3.48 -5.12 4.39
N MET A 207 -4.15 -4.84 3.27
CA MET A 207 -3.75 -3.77 2.36
C MET A 207 -3.79 -2.40 3.05
N ALA A 208 -4.84 -2.12 3.82
CA ALA A 208 -4.96 -0.87 4.58
C ALA A 208 -3.89 -0.73 5.65
N ALA A 209 -3.47 -1.84 6.29
CA ALA A 209 -2.38 -1.89 7.24
C ALA A 209 -0.99 -2.07 6.57
N GLY A 210 -0.91 -2.24 5.24
CA GLY A 210 0.33 -2.36 4.49
C GLY A 210 1.02 -1.01 4.28
N GLY A 211 2.21 -1.05 3.63
CA GLY A 211 2.97 0.16 3.28
C GLY A 211 4.30 0.33 4.04
N ALA A 212 4.57 -0.54 5.01
CA ALA A 212 5.84 -0.51 5.75
C ALA A 212 7.07 -0.66 4.82
N GLU A 213 6.94 -1.45 3.76
CA GLU A 213 7.97 -1.66 2.73
C GLU A 213 8.29 -0.38 1.96
N SER A 214 7.31 0.50 1.77
CA SER A 214 7.52 1.77 1.08
C SER A 214 8.31 2.78 1.93
N VAL A 215 8.21 2.68 3.24
CA VAL A 215 8.94 3.56 4.20
C VAL A 215 10.35 3.04 4.45
N ALA A 216 10.53 1.73 4.39
CA ALA A 216 11.82 1.08 4.68
C ALA A 216 12.91 1.43 3.66
N VAL A 217 12.57 1.85 2.43
CA VAL A 217 13.54 2.35 1.44
C VAL A 217 14.28 3.60 1.92
N TYR A 218 13.78 4.28 2.95
CA TYR A 218 14.40 5.48 3.53
C TYR A 218 15.23 5.21 4.81
N VAL A 219 15.38 3.96 5.22
CA VAL A 219 16.05 3.63 6.50
C VAL A 219 17.47 4.15 6.58
N ASN A 220 18.20 4.15 5.45
CA ASN A 220 19.57 4.67 5.38
C ASN A 220 19.64 6.20 5.53
N ASP A 221 18.51 6.89 5.35
CA ASP A 221 18.38 8.33 5.52
C ASP A 221 17.90 8.72 6.94
N VAL A 222 17.56 7.72 7.78
CA VAL A 222 17.07 7.94 9.14
C VAL A 222 18.22 8.19 10.11
N LYS A 223 18.13 9.27 10.89
CA LYS A 223 19.07 9.56 11.98
C LYS A 223 19.06 8.45 13.03
N GLY A 224 20.19 7.78 13.21
CA GLY A 224 20.35 6.64 14.12
C GLY A 224 20.09 5.27 13.48
N GLY A 225 19.98 5.21 12.14
CA GLY A 225 19.96 3.97 11.35
C GLY A 225 18.85 2.99 11.70
N SER A 226 19.09 1.70 11.46
CA SER A 226 18.12 0.61 11.63
C SER A 226 17.52 0.53 13.04
N LYS A 227 18.30 0.80 14.10
CA LYS A 227 17.79 0.76 15.48
C LYS A 227 16.76 1.86 15.76
N SER A 228 17.00 3.07 15.22
CA SER A 228 16.05 4.18 15.35
C SER A 228 14.80 3.92 14.51
N PHE A 229 14.99 3.40 13.30
CA PHE A 229 13.91 2.99 12.41
C PHE A 229 12.95 2.03 13.10
N VAL A 230 13.46 0.91 13.64
CA VAL A 230 12.65 -0.11 14.34
C VAL A 230 11.80 0.50 15.45
N LYS A 231 12.41 1.33 16.33
CA LYS A 231 11.68 1.97 17.42
C LYS A 231 10.54 2.86 16.95
N VAL A 232 10.81 3.68 15.92
CA VAL A 232 9.81 4.61 15.38
C VAL A 232 8.68 3.85 14.67
N ILE A 233 9.01 2.80 13.91
CA ILE A 233 8.00 2.00 13.19
C ILE A 233 7.06 1.27 14.17
N ILE A 234 7.58 0.71 15.26
CA ILE A 234 6.72 0.07 16.27
C ILE A 234 5.77 1.09 16.90
N VAL A 235 6.29 2.25 17.31
CA VAL A 235 5.46 3.33 17.88
C VAL A 235 4.42 3.82 16.87
N ALA A 236 4.85 4.05 15.62
CA ALA A 236 3.96 4.45 14.54
C ALA A 236 2.87 3.40 14.27
N GLY A 237 3.23 2.12 14.25
CA GLY A 237 2.29 1.03 14.06
C GLY A 237 1.21 0.98 15.14
N ILE A 238 1.63 1.00 16.40
CA ILE A 238 0.68 1.01 17.54
C ILE A 238 -0.25 2.23 17.44
N PHE A 239 0.31 3.42 17.21
CA PHE A 239 -0.45 4.65 17.07
C PHE A 239 -1.46 4.57 15.91
N ILE A 240 -1.05 4.12 14.72
CA ILE A 240 -1.90 3.98 13.56
C ILE A 240 -2.99 2.94 13.80
N GLY A 241 -2.66 1.79 14.39
CA GLY A 241 -3.63 0.75 14.70
C GLY A 241 -4.71 1.19 15.67
N VAL A 242 -4.31 1.89 16.75
CA VAL A 242 -5.26 2.47 17.72
C VAL A 242 -6.14 3.52 17.02
N LEU A 243 -5.54 4.37 16.18
CA LEU A 243 -6.28 5.41 15.45
C LEU A 243 -7.29 4.80 14.49
N TYR A 244 -6.90 3.77 13.72
CA TYR A 244 -7.81 3.02 12.85
C TYR A 244 -8.96 2.40 13.62
N SER A 245 -8.66 1.74 14.75
CA SER A 245 -9.67 1.06 15.56
C SER A 245 -10.68 2.02 16.16
N ILE A 246 -10.21 3.13 16.75
CA ILE A 246 -11.11 4.13 17.35
C ILE A 246 -11.93 4.83 16.27
N ALA A 247 -11.32 5.21 15.15
CA ALA A 247 -12.03 5.82 14.04
C ALA A 247 -13.10 4.88 13.47
N SER A 248 -12.77 3.59 13.29
CA SER A 248 -13.72 2.58 12.80
C SER A 248 -14.89 2.36 13.77
N LEU A 249 -14.65 2.42 15.08
CA LEU A 249 -15.70 2.30 16.10
C LEU A 249 -16.68 3.47 16.02
N LEU A 250 -16.19 4.67 15.72
CA LEU A 250 -16.99 5.89 15.74
C LEU A 250 -17.63 6.25 14.40
N ILE A 251 -17.24 5.57 13.29
CA ILE A 251 -17.69 5.94 11.95
C ILE A 251 -19.22 5.86 11.82
N ASN A 252 -19.83 4.89 12.49
CA ASN A 252 -21.27 4.62 12.44
C ASN A 252 -22.09 5.37 13.51
N VAL A 253 -21.52 6.42 14.11
CA VAL A 253 -22.28 7.25 15.06
C VAL A 253 -23.40 8.01 14.36
N PHE A 254 -23.12 8.54 13.15
CA PHE A 254 -24.08 9.35 12.40
C PHE A 254 -24.55 8.72 11.10
N VAL A 255 -23.90 7.67 10.60
CA VAL A 255 -24.17 7.06 9.29
C VAL A 255 -24.17 5.54 9.42
N HIS A 256 -25.21 4.89 8.87
CA HIS A 256 -25.25 3.44 8.80
C HIS A 256 -24.19 2.89 7.86
N SER A 257 -23.58 1.75 8.20
CA SER A 257 -22.55 1.10 7.40
C SER A 257 -22.99 0.77 5.98
N ASP A 258 -24.25 0.36 5.80
CA ASP A 258 -24.86 0.02 4.51
C ASP A 258 -25.15 1.22 3.60
N THR A 259 -25.17 2.44 4.16
CA THR A 259 -25.40 3.68 3.40
C THR A 259 -24.10 4.45 3.12
N LEU A 260 -22.98 4.00 3.67
CA LEU A 260 -21.66 4.60 3.42
C LEU A 260 -21.25 4.47 1.96
N LYS A 261 -20.57 5.49 1.44
CA LYS A 261 -20.10 5.55 0.06
C LYS A 261 -18.58 5.36 -0.02
N TYR A 262 -18.12 4.57 -0.99
CA TYR A 262 -16.69 4.43 -1.28
C TYR A 262 -16.04 5.74 -1.74
N THR A 263 -16.81 6.59 -2.45
CA THR A 263 -16.41 7.94 -2.84
C THR A 263 -17.21 8.94 -2.04
N GLY A 264 -16.55 9.91 -1.43
CA GLY A 264 -17.22 10.92 -0.61
C GLY A 264 -17.65 10.48 0.80
N GLY A 265 -17.43 9.21 1.18
CA GLY A 265 -17.84 8.71 2.50
C GLY A 265 -17.24 9.47 3.68
N SER A 266 -16.02 10.01 3.55
CA SER A 266 -15.46 10.89 4.58
C SER A 266 -16.25 12.19 4.71
N VAL A 267 -16.76 12.76 3.62
CA VAL A 267 -17.62 13.93 3.68
C VAL A 267 -18.95 13.56 4.34
N GLN A 268 -19.56 12.45 3.92
CA GLN A 268 -20.83 11.95 4.44
C GLN A 268 -20.86 11.80 5.97
N VAL A 269 -19.80 11.24 6.57
CA VAL A 269 -19.75 11.10 8.04
C VAL A 269 -19.58 12.45 8.75
N PHE A 270 -18.91 13.41 8.12
CA PHE A 270 -18.82 14.77 8.65
C PHE A 270 -20.08 15.60 8.40
N GLU A 271 -20.90 15.33 7.38
CA GLU A 271 -22.23 15.91 7.19
C GLU A 271 -23.15 15.56 8.36
N GLY A 272 -23.18 14.30 8.77
CA GLY A 272 -23.93 13.87 9.97
C GLY A 272 -23.46 14.57 11.24
N LEU A 273 -22.16 14.76 11.38
CA LEU A 273 -21.56 15.49 12.49
C LEU A 273 -21.92 16.98 12.45
N ALA A 274 -21.86 17.62 11.28
CA ALA A 274 -22.25 19.01 11.08
C ALA A 274 -23.73 19.25 11.43
N ALA A 275 -24.62 18.36 11.00
CA ALA A 275 -26.03 18.44 11.32
C ALA A 275 -26.28 18.40 12.83
N TYR A 276 -25.59 17.51 13.56
CA TYR A 276 -25.72 17.40 15.01
C TYR A 276 -25.25 18.66 15.75
N PHE A 277 -24.11 19.24 15.35
CA PHE A 277 -23.54 20.44 16.01
C PHE A 277 -24.08 21.76 15.44
N GLY A 278 -25.04 21.74 14.50
CA GLY A 278 -25.59 22.92 13.87
C GLY A 278 -24.58 23.71 13.02
N LEU A 279 -23.59 23.02 12.46
CA LEU A 279 -22.57 23.64 11.62
C LEU A 279 -23.06 23.73 10.16
N PRO A 280 -22.64 24.79 9.39
CA PRO A 280 -23.02 24.91 7.99
C PRO A 280 -22.46 23.73 7.16
N GLU A 281 -23.33 22.93 6.57
CA GLU A 281 -22.97 21.73 5.79
C GLU A 281 -21.98 22.06 4.66
N ILE A 282 -22.25 23.06 3.84
CA ILE A 282 -21.38 23.44 2.71
C ILE A 282 -19.95 23.80 3.20
N LEU A 283 -19.84 24.45 4.34
CA LEU A 283 -18.54 24.81 4.90
C LEU A 283 -17.79 23.56 5.37
N MET A 284 -18.50 22.63 6.02
CA MET A 284 -17.95 21.35 6.46
C MET A 284 -17.50 20.52 5.25
N ASN A 285 -18.34 20.41 4.22
CA ASN A 285 -18.04 19.67 3.00
C ASN A 285 -16.79 20.24 2.30
N ARG A 286 -16.66 21.56 2.19
CA ARG A 286 -15.46 22.21 1.64
C ARG A 286 -14.22 21.91 2.48
N PHE A 287 -14.33 21.99 3.79
CA PHE A 287 -13.20 21.73 4.69
C PHE A 287 -12.73 20.28 4.59
N VAL A 288 -13.66 19.31 4.76
CA VAL A 288 -13.35 17.87 4.65
C VAL A 288 -12.90 17.52 3.24
N GLY A 289 -13.56 18.08 2.22
CA GLY A 289 -13.17 17.93 0.82
C GLY A 289 -11.75 18.42 0.56
N LEU A 290 -11.37 19.59 1.07
CA LEU A 290 -10.01 20.14 0.89
C LEU A 290 -8.95 19.28 1.56
N VAL A 291 -9.19 18.82 2.79
CA VAL A 291 -8.25 17.94 3.50
C VAL A 291 -8.13 16.60 2.79
N SER A 292 -9.26 15.99 2.39
CA SER A 292 -9.27 14.71 1.69
C SER A 292 -8.63 14.82 0.29
N PHE A 293 -8.92 15.91 -0.44
CA PHE A 293 -8.27 16.20 -1.74
C PHE A 293 -6.76 16.29 -1.60
N THR A 294 -6.26 17.10 -0.66
CA THR A 294 -4.81 17.24 -0.45
C THR A 294 -4.16 15.93 -0.05
N ALA A 295 -4.79 15.16 0.83
CA ALA A 295 -4.28 13.85 1.26
C ALA A 295 -4.26 12.83 0.11
N MET A 296 -5.34 12.75 -0.67
CA MET A 296 -5.43 11.87 -1.85
C MET A 296 -4.42 12.27 -2.93
N PHE A 297 -4.23 13.56 -3.14
CA PHE A 297 -3.23 14.06 -4.08
C PHE A 297 -1.80 13.74 -3.62
N GLY A 298 -1.49 13.91 -2.34
CA GLY A 298 -0.21 13.50 -1.76
C GLY A 298 0.02 11.99 -1.90
N SER A 299 -1.01 11.19 -1.66
CA SER A 299 -1.01 9.74 -1.88
C SER A 299 -0.76 9.40 -3.36
N LEU A 300 -1.43 10.08 -4.29
CA LEU A 300 -1.20 9.91 -5.73
C LEU A 300 0.28 10.13 -6.09
N LEU A 301 0.89 11.20 -5.62
CA LEU A 301 2.30 11.49 -5.88
C LEU A 301 3.22 10.39 -5.32
N MET A 302 2.97 9.95 -4.10
CA MET A 302 3.75 8.91 -3.45
C MET A 302 3.63 7.57 -4.18
N TRP A 303 2.42 7.11 -4.48
CA TRP A 303 2.20 5.84 -5.16
C TRP A 303 2.61 5.87 -6.63
N THR A 304 2.70 7.03 -7.27
CA THR A 304 3.29 7.17 -8.60
C THR A 304 4.81 6.94 -8.58
N ALA A 305 5.51 7.44 -7.53
CA ALA A 305 6.96 7.37 -7.42
C ALA A 305 7.48 6.04 -6.87
N THR A 306 6.86 5.56 -5.76
CA THR A 306 7.43 4.48 -4.94
C THR A 306 7.52 3.13 -5.67
N PRO A 307 6.47 2.60 -6.33
CA PRO A 307 6.55 1.32 -7.03
C PRO A 307 7.55 1.33 -8.19
N VAL A 308 7.65 2.44 -8.91
CA VAL A 308 8.63 2.61 -9.98
C VAL A 308 10.06 2.58 -9.42
N LYS A 309 10.29 3.27 -8.31
CA LYS A 309 11.60 3.24 -7.64
C LYS A 309 11.93 1.85 -7.13
N ILE A 310 11.02 1.19 -6.41
CA ILE A 310 11.21 -0.16 -5.87
C ILE A 310 11.57 -1.16 -6.96
N PHE A 311 10.90 -1.09 -8.11
CA PHE A 311 11.12 -2.05 -9.18
C PHE A 311 12.33 -1.70 -10.04
N PHE A 312 12.39 -0.49 -10.60
CA PHE A 312 13.36 -0.15 -11.65
C PHE A 312 14.73 0.32 -11.14
N SER A 313 14.89 0.64 -9.85
CA SER A 313 16.20 1.14 -9.36
C SER A 313 17.26 0.06 -9.17
N GLU A 314 16.88 -1.20 -8.98
CA GLU A 314 17.84 -2.26 -8.66
C GLU A 314 17.78 -3.49 -9.57
N ILE A 315 16.80 -3.57 -10.46
CA ILE A 315 16.77 -4.68 -11.41
C ILE A 315 17.92 -4.57 -12.42
N PRO A 316 18.45 -5.71 -12.89
CA PRO A 316 19.50 -5.71 -13.90
C PRO A 316 19.08 -4.97 -15.16
N ALA A 317 19.94 -4.06 -15.63
CA ALA A 317 19.68 -3.24 -16.81
C ALA A 317 19.40 -4.05 -18.08
N GLY A 318 19.90 -5.29 -18.17
CA GLY A 318 19.69 -6.20 -19.29
C GLY A 318 18.22 -6.65 -19.47
N ILE A 319 17.37 -6.51 -18.42
CA ILE A 319 15.98 -6.96 -18.50
C ILE A 319 15.11 -6.01 -19.32
N PHE A 320 15.15 -4.70 -19.05
CA PHE A 320 14.33 -3.68 -19.73
C PHE A 320 15.13 -2.64 -20.50
N GLY A 321 16.47 -2.80 -20.56
CA GLY A 321 17.41 -1.89 -21.22
C GLY A 321 17.92 -0.78 -20.29
N LYS A 322 19.17 -0.38 -20.51
CA LYS A 322 19.91 0.58 -19.65
C LYS A 322 19.14 1.89 -19.42
N LYS A 323 18.58 2.46 -20.49
CA LYS A 323 17.85 3.75 -20.43
C LYS A 323 16.60 3.72 -19.56
N THR A 324 15.98 2.54 -19.37
CA THR A 324 14.74 2.41 -18.55
C THR A 324 15.05 2.42 -17.05
N VAL A 325 16.17 1.83 -16.65
CA VAL A 325 16.60 1.72 -15.25
C VAL A 325 17.56 2.83 -14.83
N GLU A 326 17.98 3.68 -15.77
CA GLU A 326 18.89 4.81 -15.49
C GLU A 326 18.20 5.82 -14.58
N LEU A 327 18.91 6.17 -13.49
CA LEU A 327 18.43 7.15 -12.54
C LEU A 327 18.78 8.55 -13.02
N ASN A 328 17.84 9.48 -12.93
CA ASN A 328 18.08 10.89 -13.18
C ASN A 328 18.87 11.53 -12.01
N GLU A 329 19.15 12.83 -12.11
CA GLU A 329 19.87 13.62 -11.08
C GLU A 329 19.19 13.58 -9.70
N ASN A 330 17.91 13.29 -9.66
CA ASN A 330 17.12 13.16 -8.43
C ASN A 330 17.03 11.72 -7.89
N GLY A 331 17.76 10.77 -8.49
CA GLY A 331 17.76 9.36 -8.07
C GLY A 331 16.47 8.61 -8.42
N VAL A 332 15.77 9.00 -9.48
CA VAL A 332 14.50 8.39 -9.93
C VAL A 332 14.67 7.84 -11.35
N PRO A 333 14.17 6.63 -11.66
CA PRO A 333 14.15 6.10 -13.02
C PRO A 333 13.02 6.77 -13.84
N ALA A 334 13.26 8.02 -14.26
CA ALA A 334 12.26 8.89 -14.87
C ALA A 334 11.61 8.28 -16.12
N ARG A 335 12.40 7.58 -16.97
CA ARG A 335 11.86 6.90 -18.16
C ARG A 335 10.87 5.80 -17.78
N ALA A 336 11.15 5.04 -16.73
CA ALA A 336 10.23 4.02 -16.23
C ALA A 336 8.93 4.62 -15.69
N ALA A 337 9.00 5.79 -15.03
CA ALA A 337 7.80 6.51 -14.59
C ALA A 337 6.89 6.90 -15.76
N TRP A 338 7.44 7.39 -16.87
CA TRP A 338 6.66 7.69 -18.08
C TRP A 338 6.14 6.43 -18.79
N ILE A 339 6.90 5.32 -18.75
CA ILE A 339 6.40 4.03 -19.27
C ILE A 339 5.20 3.57 -18.42
N GLN A 340 5.29 3.68 -17.08
CA GLN A 340 4.16 3.40 -16.19
C GLN A 340 2.94 4.24 -16.57
N TYR A 341 3.10 5.55 -16.77
CA TYR A 341 2.03 6.44 -17.24
C TYR A 341 1.36 5.88 -18.51
N LEU A 342 2.16 5.56 -19.55
CA LEU A 342 1.64 5.05 -20.82
C LEU A 342 0.91 3.70 -20.69
N ILE A 343 1.35 2.83 -19.76
CA ILE A 343 0.69 1.54 -19.51
C ILE A 343 -0.66 1.72 -18.80
N VAL A 344 -0.77 2.72 -17.92
CA VAL A 344 -2.00 2.98 -17.16
C VAL A 344 -3.06 3.69 -18.00
N LEU A 345 -2.68 4.46 -19.03
CA LEU A 345 -3.65 5.17 -19.90
C LEU A 345 -4.76 4.27 -20.47
N PRO A 346 -4.46 3.12 -21.10
CA PRO A 346 -5.50 2.20 -21.59
C PRO A 346 -6.43 1.71 -20.47
N LEU A 347 -5.88 1.45 -19.28
CA LEU A 347 -6.67 0.99 -18.12
C LEU A 347 -7.69 2.04 -17.67
N MET A 348 -7.37 3.33 -17.80
CA MET A 348 -8.29 4.43 -17.47
C MET A 348 -9.43 4.57 -18.49
N VAL A 349 -9.25 4.09 -19.72
CA VAL A 349 -10.27 4.19 -20.78
C VAL A 349 -11.37 3.13 -20.60
N ILE A 350 -11.07 1.99 -19.99
CA ILE A 350 -12.00 0.87 -19.84
C ILE A 350 -13.38 1.31 -19.29
N PRO A 351 -13.48 2.11 -18.20
CA PRO A 351 -14.77 2.55 -17.67
C PRO A 351 -15.60 3.44 -18.63
N THR A 352 -14.94 4.07 -19.63
CA THR A 352 -15.62 4.95 -20.59
C THR A 352 -16.32 4.19 -21.70
N LEU A 353 -16.04 2.92 -21.88
CA LEU A 353 -16.60 2.10 -22.96
C LEU A 353 -18.10 1.82 -22.79
N GLY A 354 -18.69 2.22 -21.64
CA GLY A 354 -20.13 2.42 -21.45
C GLY A 354 -21.00 1.16 -21.55
N SER A 355 -20.42 -0.03 -21.65
CA SER A 355 -21.15 -1.29 -21.64
C SER A 355 -21.07 -1.96 -20.27
N ASN A 356 -22.11 -2.72 -19.87
CA ASN A 356 -22.05 -3.57 -18.68
C ASN A 356 -20.82 -4.47 -18.70
N THR A 357 -20.42 -4.95 -19.87
CA THR A 357 -19.23 -5.77 -20.07
C THR A 357 -17.92 -5.04 -19.70
N ALA A 358 -17.80 -3.73 -20.02
CA ALA A 358 -16.61 -2.96 -19.65
C ALA A 358 -16.53 -2.73 -18.14
N GLN A 359 -17.68 -2.48 -17.50
CA GLN A 359 -17.77 -2.35 -16.04
C GLN A 359 -17.47 -3.68 -15.35
N ASP A 360 -17.99 -4.78 -15.85
CA ASP A 360 -17.73 -6.13 -15.32
C ASP A 360 -16.25 -6.49 -15.47
N LEU A 361 -15.66 -6.17 -16.62
CA LEU A 361 -14.22 -6.36 -16.86
C LEU A 361 -13.38 -5.54 -15.85
N MET A 362 -13.76 -4.27 -15.64
CA MET A 362 -13.06 -3.40 -14.70
C MET A 362 -13.15 -3.92 -13.26
N ASN A 363 -14.34 -4.32 -12.81
CA ASN A 363 -14.54 -4.90 -11.49
C ASN A 363 -13.72 -6.19 -11.33
N THR A 364 -13.66 -7.02 -12.36
CA THR A 364 -12.87 -8.24 -12.38
C THR A 364 -11.37 -7.94 -12.27
N VAL A 365 -10.88 -6.94 -13.01
CA VAL A 365 -9.47 -6.50 -12.95
C VAL A 365 -9.13 -5.95 -11.56
N ILE A 366 -10.02 -5.20 -10.93
CA ILE A 366 -9.84 -4.68 -9.56
C ILE A 366 -9.78 -5.85 -8.56
N ASN A 367 -10.69 -6.80 -8.65
CA ASN A 367 -10.73 -7.97 -7.76
C ASN A 367 -9.49 -8.87 -7.93
N MET A 368 -9.08 -9.14 -9.17
CA MET A 368 -7.85 -9.85 -9.47
C MET A 368 -6.63 -9.15 -8.87
N THR A 369 -6.61 -7.83 -8.94
CA THR A 369 -5.51 -7.02 -8.39
C THR A 369 -5.50 -7.06 -6.86
N ALA A 370 -6.66 -7.08 -6.22
CA ALA A 370 -6.77 -7.23 -4.78
C ALA A 370 -6.14 -8.54 -4.31
N ALA A 371 -6.46 -9.68 -4.94
CA ALA A 371 -5.82 -10.96 -4.67
C ALA A 371 -4.30 -10.91 -4.96
N ALA A 372 -3.90 -10.37 -6.13
CA ALA A 372 -2.50 -10.29 -6.53
C ALA A 372 -1.67 -9.40 -5.59
N SER A 373 -2.27 -8.41 -4.93
CA SER A 373 -1.59 -7.51 -3.98
C SER A 373 -1.04 -8.23 -2.73
N MET A 374 -1.54 -9.44 -2.43
CA MET A 374 -1.02 -10.28 -1.35
C MET A 374 0.33 -10.93 -1.71
N LEU A 375 0.67 -11.02 -3.00
CA LEU A 375 1.87 -11.73 -3.46
C LEU A 375 3.19 -11.03 -3.06
N PRO A 376 3.37 -9.68 -3.20
CA PRO A 376 4.60 -9.04 -2.80
C PRO A 376 4.97 -9.27 -1.31
N PRO A 377 4.07 -9.06 -0.34
CA PRO A 377 4.35 -9.41 1.06
C PRO A 377 4.66 -10.91 1.25
N LEU A 378 3.95 -11.81 0.57
CA LEU A 378 4.23 -13.25 0.63
C LEU A 378 5.65 -13.58 0.15
N PHE A 379 6.12 -13.00 -0.95
CA PHE A 379 7.50 -13.20 -1.41
C PHE A 379 8.53 -12.69 -0.39
N ILE A 380 8.28 -11.55 0.24
CA ILE A 380 9.15 -11.01 1.30
C ILE A 380 9.17 -11.97 2.51
N MET A 381 8.01 -12.48 2.92
CA MET A 381 7.89 -13.42 4.03
C MET A 381 8.58 -14.77 3.72
N LEU A 382 8.43 -15.29 2.50
CA LEU A 382 9.10 -16.51 2.07
C LEU A 382 10.63 -16.31 2.01
N ALA A 383 11.09 -15.16 1.54
CA ALA A 383 12.49 -14.80 1.58
C ALA A 383 13.01 -14.73 3.02
N TYR A 384 12.23 -14.16 3.94
CA TYR A 384 12.58 -14.09 5.34
C TYR A 384 12.61 -15.48 6.01
N LEU A 385 11.64 -16.34 5.70
CA LEU A 385 11.66 -17.70 6.18
C LEU A 385 12.93 -18.45 5.75
N ASN A 386 13.32 -18.31 4.47
CA ASN A 386 14.56 -18.90 3.97
C ASN A 386 15.81 -18.30 4.64
N LEU A 387 15.81 -16.96 4.90
CA LEU A 387 16.88 -16.29 5.64
C LEU A 387 17.05 -16.91 7.04
N ARG A 388 15.96 -17.12 7.76
CA ARG A 388 16.00 -17.68 9.12
C ARG A 388 16.31 -19.17 9.14
N LEU A 389 15.89 -19.94 8.13
CA LEU A 389 16.15 -21.38 8.03
C LEU A 389 17.60 -21.69 7.63
N LYS A 390 18.11 -21.00 6.61
CA LYS A 390 19.39 -21.35 5.97
C LYS A 390 20.53 -20.36 6.19
N LEU A 391 20.21 -19.09 6.40
CA LEU A 391 21.16 -17.98 6.41
C LEU A 391 21.18 -17.21 7.74
N ASP A 392 20.72 -17.83 8.84
CA ASP A 392 20.63 -17.16 10.14
C ASP A 392 21.99 -16.77 10.74
N HIS A 393 23.07 -17.39 10.27
CA HIS A 393 24.45 -17.09 10.65
C HIS A 393 24.97 -15.75 10.11
N LEU A 394 24.32 -15.19 9.06
CA LEU A 394 24.75 -13.93 8.46
C LEU A 394 24.68 -12.77 9.48
N PRO A 395 25.73 -11.93 9.53
CA PRO A 395 25.78 -10.79 10.45
C PRO A 395 24.76 -9.72 10.05
N ARG A 396 24.01 -9.22 11.01
CA ARG A 396 23.06 -8.12 10.86
C ARG A 396 22.83 -7.39 12.18
N GLU A 397 22.62 -6.08 12.13
CA GLU A 397 22.51 -5.24 13.32
C GLU A 397 21.22 -5.47 14.12
N PHE A 398 20.18 -5.89 13.42
CA PHE A 398 18.88 -6.18 14.01
C PHE A 398 18.40 -7.59 13.63
N LYS A 399 17.92 -8.33 14.62
CA LYS A 399 17.24 -9.63 14.45
C LYS A 399 15.92 -9.59 15.22
N MET A 400 14.86 -10.07 14.60
CA MET A 400 13.56 -10.25 15.27
C MET A 400 13.60 -11.48 16.19
N GLY A 401 14.11 -11.30 17.40
CA GLY A 401 14.20 -12.36 18.39
C GLY A 401 15.13 -13.52 18.02
N SER A 402 14.90 -14.71 18.60
CA SER A 402 15.63 -15.92 18.31
C SER A 402 15.31 -16.46 16.89
N ARG A 403 16.12 -17.40 16.38
CA ARG A 403 15.84 -18.09 15.11
C ARG A 403 14.45 -18.73 15.14
N THR A 404 14.09 -19.43 16.20
CA THR A 404 12.79 -20.09 16.35
C THR A 404 11.64 -19.08 16.37
N THR A 405 11.79 -17.95 17.09
CA THR A 405 10.81 -16.86 17.11
C THR A 405 10.57 -16.30 15.71
N GLY A 406 11.66 -16.00 14.97
CA GLY A 406 11.55 -15.50 13.61
C GLY A 406 10.83 -16.45 12.67
N ILE A 407 11.15 -17.76 12.75
CA ILE A 407 10.48 -18.79 11.94
C ILE A 407 9.01 -18.91 12.33
N ALA A 408 8.67 -18.98 13.61
CA ALA A 408 7.30 -19.11 14.05
C ALA A 408 6.42 -17.94 13.60
N VAL A 409 6.88 -16.71 13.82
CA VAL A 409 6.15 -15.50 13.44
C VAL A 409 5.92 -15.45 11.94
N VAL A 410 6.95 -15.66 11.12
CA VAL A 410 6.78 -15.58 9.66
C VAL A 410 5.94 -16.73 9.13
N SER A 411 5.98 -17.92 9.73
CA SER A 411 5.14 -19.05 9.32
C SER A 411 3.66 -18.77 9.55
N VAL A 412 3.31 -18.15 10.69
CA VAL A 412 1.94 -17.70 10.98
C VAL A 412 1.50 -16.63 9.96
N LEU A 413 2.34 -15.66 9.66
CA LEU A 413 2.04 -14.64 8.65
C LEU A 413 1.82 -15.25 7.27
N ILE A 414 2.68 -16.16 6.83
CA ILE A 414 2.52 -16.87 5.55
C ILE A 414 1.20 -17.62 5.52
N ALA A 415 0.84 -18.31 6.60
CA ALA A 415 -0.44 -19.03 6.68
C ALA A 415 -1.63 -18.07 6.54
N ILE A 416 -1.66 -16.98 7.29
CA ILE A 416 -2.72 -15.97 7.24
C ILE A 416 -2.84 -15.38 5.83
N PHE A 417 -1.72 -14.94 5.23
CA PHE A 417 -1.71 -14.38 3.89
C PHE A 417 -2.09 -15.38 2.80
N SER A 418 -1.66 -16.64 2.95
CA SER A 418 -2.04 -17.69 2.00
C SER A 418 -3.53 -17.98 2.04
N VAL A 419 -4.13 -18.02 3.22
CA VAL A 419 -5.59 -18.19 3.39
C VAL A 419 -6.34 -17.00 2.78
N GLY A 420 -5.94 -15.77 3.09
CA GLY A 420 -6.52 -14.56 2.50
C GLY A 420 -6.40 -14.54 0.97
N PHE A 421 -5.24 -14.87 0.44
CA PHE A 421 -5.00 -15.00 -1.00
C PHE A 421 -5.92 -16.03 -1.66
N LEU A 422 -6.05 -17.21 -1.07
CA LEU A 422 -6.94 -18.26 -1.57
C LEU A 422 -8.41 -17.82 -1.51
N ALA A 423 -8.84 -17.23 -0.39
CA ALA A 423 -10.21 -16.77 -0.23
C ALA A 423 -10.56 -15.63 -1.21
N SER A 424 -9.64 -14.72 -1.48
CA SER A 424 -9.82 -13.68 -2.50
C SER A 424 -9.78 -14.21 -3.93
N THR A 425 -8.99 -15.25 -4.17
CA THR A 425 -8.88 -15.87 -5.50
C THR A 425 -10.11 -16.73 -5.83
N PHE A 426 -10.69 -17.38 -4.81
CA PHE A 426 -11.84 -18.28 -4.91
C PHE A 426 -13.03 -17.75 -4.07
N PRO A 427 -13.60 -16.58 -4.41
CA PRO A 427 -14.69 -16.00 -3.63
C PRO A 427 -15.97 -16.84 -3.72
N THR A 428 -16.73 -16.87 -2.63
CA THR A 428 -18.03 -17.55 -2.59
C THR A 428 -19.01 -16.91 -3.57
N GLY A 429 -19.74 -17.76 -4.32
CA GLY A 429 -20.75 -17.29 -5.25
C GLY A 429 -20.24 -16.82 -6.61
N ALA A 430 -18.93 -16.74 -6.82
CA ALA A 430 -18.38 -16.44 -8.14
C ALA A 430 -18.56 -17.64 -9.08
N ASP A 431 -18.86 -17.35 -10.35
CA ASP A 431 -18.93 -18.40 -11.37
C ASP A 431 -17.52 -18.95 -11.71
N ILE A 432 -17.49 -20.18 -12.19
CA ILE A 432 -16.24 -20.91 -12.45
C ILE A 432 -15.38 -20.22 -13.53
N MET A 433 -16.02 -19.55 -14.51
CA MET A 433 -15.33 -18.82 -15.57
C MET A 433 -14.60 -17.61 -15.00
N THR A 434 -15.25 -16.85 -14.13
CA THR A 434 -14.64 -15.72 -13.41
C THR A 434 -13.41 -16.20 -12.59
N ILE A 435 -13.55 -17.29 -11.85
CA ILE A 435 -12.44 -17.83 -11.05
C ILE A 435 -11.28 -18.26 -11.96
N VAL A 436 -11.55 -19.13 -12.95
CA VAL A 436 -10.49 -19.75 -13.76
C VAL A 436 -9.82 -18.75 -14.69
N PHE A 437 -10.61 -17.94 -15.43
CA PHE A 437 -10.03 -17.08 -16.47
C PHE A 437 -9.52 -15.75 -15.90
N TYR A 438 -10.22 -15.14 -14.95
CA TYR A 438 -9.84 -13.84 -14.43
C TYR A 438 -8.94 -13.94 -13.18
N ASN A 439 -9.39 -14.62 -12.12
CA ASN A 439 -8.61 -14.63 -10.89
C ASN A 439 -7.34 -15.47 -11.06
N VAL A 440 -7.47 -16.74 -11.43
CA VAL A 440 -6.33 -17.64 -11.57
C VAL A 440 -5.56 -17.36 -12.86
N GLY A 441 -6.25 -17.29 -14.00
CA GLY A 441 -5.64 -17.06 -15.31
C GLY A 441 -4.94 -15.71 -15.39
N GLY A 442 -5.55 -14.65 -14.86
CA GLY A 442 -4.94 -13.33 -14.78
C GLY A 442 -3.63 -13.35 -13.97
N ILE A 443 -3.63 -13.95 -12.79
CA ILE A 443 -2.41 -14.09 -11.96
C ILE A 443 -1.34 -14.92 -12.67
N LEU A 444 -1.72 -16.01 -13.33
CA LEU A 444 -0.78 -16.87 -14.07
C LEU A 444 -0.16 -16.17 -15.28
N ILE A 445 -0.95 -15.41 -16.06
CA ILE A 445 -0.44 -14.62 -17.19
C ILE A 445 0.55 -13.58 -16.70
N PHE A 446 0.21 -12.90 -15.64
CA PHE A 446 1.01 -11.85 -15.03
C PHE A 446 2.34 -12.39 -14.46
N LEU A 447 2.31 -13.46 -13.67
CA LEU A 447 3.51 -14.11 -13.16
C LEU A 447 4.30 -14.81 -14.30
N GLY A 448 3.60 -15.39 -15.28
CA GLY A 448 4.18 -15.99 -16.46
C GLY A 448 4.98 -15.01 -17.31
N PHE A 449 4.47 -13.78 -17.47
CA PHE A 449 5.22 -12.71 -18.15
C PHE A 449 6.52 -12.35 -17.41
N ALA A 450 6.45 -12.21 -16.08
CA ALA A 450 7.65 -11.94 -15.27
C ALA A 450 8.67 -13.07 -15.40
N TRP A 451 8.20 -14.31 -15.28
CA TRP A 451 9.04 -15.50 -15.44
C TRP A 451 9.69 -15.58 -16.83
N TRP A 452 8.92 -15.41 -17.90
CA TRP A 452 9.41 -15.39 -19.26
C TRP A 452 10.44 -14.29 -19.49
N LYS A 453 10.18 -13.08 -18.99
CA LYS A 453 11.06 -11.94 -19.16
C LYS A 453 12.40 -12.16 -18.45
N TYR A 454 12.37 -12.72 -17.26
CA TYR A 454 13.59 -13.06 -16.52
C TYR A 454 14.36 -14.20 -17.18
N ASN A 455 13.70 -15.24 -17.67
CA ASN A 455 14.36 -16.34 -18.39
C ASN A 455 15.11 -15.87 -19.63
N ARG A 456 14.53 -14.92 -20.39
CA ARG A 456 15.23 -14.32 -21.53
C ARG A 456 16.48 -13.56 -21.14
N TYR A 457 16.42 -12.83 -20.03
CA TYR A 457 17.59 -12.17 -19.47
C TYR A 457 18.65 -13.18 -19.02
N GLU A 458 18.26 -14.19 -18.25
CA GLU A 458 19.16 -15.22 -17.74
C GLU A 458 19.83 -15.99 -18.87
N ALA A 459 19.11 -16.27 -19.96
CA ALA A 459 19.66 -16.93 -21.15
C ALA A 459 20.71 -16.07 -21.87
N SER A 460 20.67 -14.76 -21.69
CA SER A 460 21.68 -13.84 -22.27
C SER A 460 22.97 -13.74 -21.44
N LEU A 461 22.99 -14.32 -20.22
CA LEU A 461 24.16 -14.29 -19.36
C LEU A 461 25.15 -15.43 -19.67
N SER A 462 26.44 -15.20 -19.39
CA SER A 462 27.42 -16.26 -19.34
C SER A 462 27.12 -17.27 -18.23
N ALA A 463 27.65 -18.49 -18.31
CA ALA A 463 27.40 -19.53 -17.28
C ALA A 463 27.83 -19.05 -15.87
N GLU A 464 28.96 -18.36 -15.76
CA GLU A 464 29.45 -17.80 -14.51
C GLU A 464 28.55 -16.69 -13.96
N ALA A 465 28.13 -15.75 -14.81
CA ALA A 465 27.21 -14.67 -14.43
C ALA A 465 25.84 -15.22 -14.00
N ARG A 466 25.35 -16.26 -14.67
CA ARG A 466 24.11 -16.96 -14.32
C ARG A 466 24.21 -17.63 -12.95
N ALA A 467 25.31 -18.33 -12.68
CA ALA A 467 25.54 -18.97 -11.39
C ALA A 467 25.57 -17.95 -10.24
N LYS A 468 26.23 -16.81 -10.45
CA LYS A 468 26.29 -15.70 -9.49
C LYS A 468 24.91 -15.07 -9.24
N GLU A 469 24.12 -14.89 -10.28
CA GLU A 469 22.77 -14.30 -10.16
C GLU A 469 21.78 -15.24 -9.45
N ALA A 470 21.95 -16.55 -9.60
CA ALA A 470 21.12 -17.55 -8.94
C ALA A 470 21.41 -17.69 -7.43
N GLN A 471 22.59 -17.28 -6.97
CA GLN A 471 22.95 -17.38 -5.56
C GLN A 471 22.36 -16.25 -4.71
N PRO A 472 22.04 -16.50 -3.43
CA PRO A 472 21.67 -15.45 -2.50
C PRO A 472 22.80 -14.40 -2.39
N ALA A 473 22.47 -13.14 -2.65
CA ALA A 473 23.48 -12.06 -2.67
C ALA A 473 24.23 -11.93 -1.33
N ALA A 474 23.56 -12.27 -0.22
CA ALA A 474 24.18 -12.26 1.10
C ALA A 474 25.29 -13.32 1.27
N GLN A 475 25.21 -14.46 0.57
CA GLN A 475 26.25 -15.48 0.56
C GLN A 475 27.44 -15.06 -0.33
N VAL A 476 27.16 -14.44 -1.48
CA VAL A 476 28.20 -13.95 -2.40
C VAL A 476 29.07 -12.88 -1.74
N ALA A 477 28.44 -11.98 -0.96
CA ALA A 477 29.16 -10.91 -0.25
C ALA A 477 30.16 -11.43 0.81
N MET A 478 29.95 -12.63 1.36
CA MET A 478 30.86 -13.24 2.34
C MET A 478 32.03 -14.03 1.70
N GLN A 479 31.90 -14.37 0.41
CA GLN A 479 32.94 -15.10 -0.32
C GLN A 479 33.94 -14.19 -1.04
N THR A 480 33.66 -12.89 -1.09
CA THR A 480 34.53 -11.87 -1.66
C THR A 480 35.36 -11.27 -0.51
N PRO A 481 36.71 -11.39 -0.53
CA PRO A 481 37.59 -10.93 0.53
C PRO A 481 37.57 -9.39 0.69
#